data_48c88420c8fe525c652a3de32420477e
#
_entry.id   48c88420c8fe525c652a3de32420477e
#
_cell.length_a   1.000
_cell.length_b   1.000
_cell.length_c   1.000
_cell.angle_alpha   90.00
_cell.angle_beta   90.00
_cell.angle_gamma   90.00
#
_symmetry.space_group_name_H-M   'P 1'
#
loop_
_entity.id
_entity.type
_entity.pdbx_description
1 polymer ?
#
loop_
_entity_poly.entity_id
_entity_poly.type
_entity_poly.pdbx_seq_one_letter_code
_entity_poly.pdbx_strand_id
1 'polypeptide(L)'
;EQLRYSNERHIRRHMVPPALLLLSGDDTVVPVSNSIKYYTTLSQAEVPAAMHIYPTGGHGWGYNSSFACHEQMLADLKAWLEGLDAPDGDALRVACVGNSITDGYGISLSEEYGYPAVLGRKLGNKYRVKNFGVSGHTMLQKGDCPYMKNDVYRWCKEFNPDVVVIKLGTNDSKPQNWKYKDEFMTDAQQMIDELKALPARPDIYLAYPVKAMSSAFDISDSVIVNGVIPMIRRLARKNKLKVIDLHSVFDGHPEWLISDGIHPNDKGAAVIAEEVKKAILENTGNEKK
;
A
#
# COMPACT_ATOMS: atom_id res chain seq x y z
N GLU A 1 9.82 15.31 -31.85
CA GLU A 1 10.45 14.28 -30.98
C GLU A 1 10.91 14.84 -29.63
N GLN A 2 11.67 15.96 -29.59
CA GLN A 2 12.11 16.57 -28.32
C GLN A 2 10.97 16.82 -27.32
N LEU A 3 9.80 17.24 -27.77
CA LEU A 3 8.65 17.53 -26.90
C LEU A 3 8.05 16.29 -26.23
N ARG A 4 8.25 15.10 -26.82
CA ARG A 4 7.74 13.83 -26.29
C ARG A 4 8.52 13.37 -25.05
N TYR A 5 9.78 13.77 -24.95
CA TYR A 5 10.69 13.37 -23.87
C TYR A 5 10.95 14.49 -22.86
N SER A 6 10.20 15.59 -22.93
CA SER A 6 10.29 16.72 -22.00
C SER A 6 9.47 16.39 -20.74
N ASN A 7 10.13 15.83 -19.73
CA ASN A 7 9.49 15.36 -18.49
C ASN A 7 8.65 16.46 -17.82
N GLU A 8 9.09 17.71 -17.87
CA GLU A 8 8.37 18.86 -17.31
C GLU A 8 6.98 19.09 -17.92
N ARG A 9 6.72 18.54 -19.11
CA ARG A 9 5.40 18.65 -19.77
C ARG A 9 4.41 17.57 -19.36
N HIS A 10 4.87 16.57 -18.66
CA HIS A 10 4.08 15.40 -18.28
C HIS A 10 3.75 15.38 -16.79
N ILE A 11 4.12 16.43 -16.05
CA ILE A 11 3.83 16.56 -14.63
C ILE A 11 2.33 16.85 -14.46
N ARG A 12 1.67 15.99 -13.71
CA ARG A 12 0.30 16.19 -13.24
C ARG A 12 0.26 16.00 -11.74
N ARG A 13 -0.41 16.92 -11.03
CA ARG A 13 -0.66 16.77 -9.59
C ARG A 13 -1.26 15.39 -9.32
N HIS A 14 -0.77 14.72 -8.30
CA HIS A 14 -1.17 13.36 -7.89
C HIS A 14 -0.73 12.21 -8.81
N MET A 15 0.00 12.47 -9.89
CA MET A 15 0.53 11.45 -10.80
C MET A 15 2.06 11.35 -10.77
N VAL A 16 2.71 12.23 -10.02
CA VAL A 16 4.18 12.26 -9.90
C VAL A 16 4.54 12.14 -8.44
N PRO A 17 5.43 11.19 -8.07
CA PRO A 17 5.90 11.06 -6.69
C PRO A 17 6.73 12.27 -6.27
N PRO A 18 6.95 12.47 -4.95
CA PRO A 18 7.93 13.42 -4.46
C PRO A 18 9.28 13.24 -5.14
N ALA A 19 9.98 14.33 -5.46
CA ALA A 19 11.19 14.30 -6.24
C ALA A 19 12.35 15.05 -5.58
N LEU A 20 13.53 14.41 -5.51
CA LEU A 20 14.78 15.04 -5.11
C LEU A 20 15.71 15.15 -6.33
N LEU A 21 16.16 16.35 -6.66
CA LEU A 21 17.08 16.63 -7.74
C LEU A 21 18.45 16.98 -7.14
N LEU A 22 19.47 16.20 -7.48
CA LEU A 22 20.85 16.41 -7.03
C LEU A 22 21.72 16.63 -8.27
N LEU A 23 22.38 17.76 -8.39
CA LEU A 23 23.12 18.13 -9.58
C LEU A 23 24.33 19.02 -9.28
N SER A 24 25.27 19.12 -10.22
CA SER A 24 26.42 20.03 -10.15
C SER A 24 26.20 21.30 -10.99
N GLY A 25 26.60 22.44 -10.46
CA GLY A 25 26.51 23.72 -11.15
C GLY A 25 27.42 23.84 -12.35
N ASP A 26 28.51 23.04 -12.39
CA ASP A 26 29.52 22.98 -13.43
C ASP A 26 29.31 21.85 -14.45
N ASP A 27 28.13 21.20 -14.47
CA ASP A 27 27.81 20.17 -15.45
C ASP A 27 27.73 20.76 -16.87
N THR A 28 28.69 20.39 -17.72
CA THR A 28 28.76 20.86 -19.12
C THR A 28 28.05 19.91 -20.09
N VAL A 29 27.61 18.74 -19.66
CA VAL A 29 26.91 17.75 -20.48
C VAL A 29 25.41 17.93 -20.40
N VAL A 30 24.87 18.06 -19.19
CA VAL A 30 23.45 18.31 -18.95
C VAL A 30 23.28 19.69 -18.29
N PRO A 31 22.77 20.69 -19.02
CA PRO A 31 22.60 22.03 -18.49
C PRO A 31 21.71 22.05 -17.24
N VAL A 32 22.15 22.75 -16.21
CA VAL A 32 21.40 22.93 -14.93
C VAL A 32 19.99 23.46 -15.18
N SER A 33 19.80 24.25 -16.23
CA SER A 33 18.48 24.80 -16.62
C SER A 33 17.42 23.73 -16.86
N ASN A 34 17.79 22.49 -17.23
CA ASN A 34 16.83 21.40 -17.42
C ASN A 34 16.22 20.98 -16.08
N SER A 35 17.05 20.82 -15.05
CA SER A 35 16.60 20.47 -13.70
C SER A 35 15.81 21.63 -13.07
N ILE A 36 16.20 22.87 -13.32
CA ILE A 36 15.45 24.05 -12.83
C ILE A 36 14.03 24.08 -13.45
N LYS A 37 13.89 23.84 -14.75
CA LYS A 37 12.57 23.78 -15.41
C LYS A 37 11.71 22.66 -14.80
N TYR A 38 12.29 21.47 -14.63
CA TYR A 38 11.58 20.35 -14.05
C TYR A 38 11.12 20.65 -12.61
N TYR A 39 12.03 21.13 -11.75
CA TYR A 39 11.71 21.54 -10.39
C TYR A 39 10.62 22.62 -10.33
N THR A 40 10.71 23.64 -11.20
CA THR A 40 9.70 24.71 -11.25
C THR A 40 8.32 24.15 -11.59
N THR A 41 8.24 23.21 -12.53
CA THR A 41 6.96 22.60 -12.90
C THR A 41 6.43 21.69 -11.80
N LEU A 42 7.28 20.94 -11.10
CA LEU A 42 6.90 20.16 -9.92
C LEU A 42 6.28 21.08 -8.84
N SER A 43 6.96 22.19 -8.54
CA SER A 43 6.48 23.16 -7.57
C SER A 43 5.14 23.80 -7.97
N GLN A 44 4.97 24.18 -9.24
CA GLN A 44 3.70 24.71 -9.76
C GLN A 44 2.56 23.69 -9.73
N ALA A 45 2.89 22.41 -9.88
CA ALA A 45 1.94 21.29 -9.77
C ALA A 45 1.69 20.87 -8.32
N GLU A 46 2.27 21.58 -7.33
CA GLU A 46 2.18 21.25 -5.90
C GLU A 46 2.68 19.81 -5.59
N VAL A 47 3.65 19.32 -6.37
CA VAL A 47 4.36 18.06 -6.08
C VAL A 47 5.50 18.37 -5.11
N PRO A 48 5.61 17.67 -3.97
CA PRO A 48 6.74 17.85 -3.06
C PRO A 48 8.05 17.60 -3.78
N ALA A 49 8.94 18.62 -3.80
CA ALA A 49 10.22 18.50 -4.46
C ALA A 49 11.30 19.30 -3.72
N ALA A 50 12.53 18.79 -3.75
CA ALA A 50 13.73 19.51 -3.34
C ALA A 50 14.78 19.46 -4.44
N MET A 51 15.65 20.51 -4.48
CA MET A 51 16.73 20.55 -5.45
C MET A 51 17.99 21.10 -4.78
N HIS A 52 19.11 20.37 -4.88
CA HIS A 52 20.42 20.78 -4.41
C HIS A 52 21.38 20.90 -5.58
N ILE A 53 22.01 22.07 -5.72
CA ILE A 53 22.99 22.35 -6.76
C ILE A 53 24.35 22.50 -6.10
N TYR A 54 25.21 21.52 -6.27
CA TYR A 54 26.57 21.54 -5.74
C TYR A 54 27.48 22.36 -6.68
N PRO A 55 28.42 23.12 -6.13
CA PRO A 55 29.21 24.05 -6.95
C PRO A 55 30.09 23.34 -7.99
N THR A 56 30.59 22.13 -7.67
CA THR A 56 31.48 21.34 -8.53
C THR A 56 31.06 19.88 -8.56
N GLY A 57 31.57 19.10 -9.54
CA GLY A 57 31.34 17.68 -9.68
C GLY A 57 31.21 17.25 -11.14
N GLY A 58 30.94 18.18 -12.04
CA GLY A 58 30.72 17.86 -13.45
C GLY A 58 29.51 16.95 -13.66
N HIS A 59 29.63 16.06 -14.65
CA HIS A 59 28.56 15.13 -15.02
C HIS A 59 28.76 13.72 -14.47
N GLY A 60 27.67 13.07 -14.02
CA GLY A 60 27.64 11.63 -13.78
C GLY A 60 28.34 11.14 -12.51
N TRP A 61 28.51 11.99 -11.50
CA TRP A 61 29.19 11.61 -10.26
C TRP A 61 28.43 10.56 -9.42
N GLY A 62 27.09 10.55 -9.43
CA GLY A 62 26.28 9.56 -8.71
C GLY A 62 26.72 9.37 -7.26
N TYR A 63 26.95 8.12 -6.85
CA TYR A 63 27.46 7.73 -5.53
C TYR A 63 28.98 7.66 -5.47
N ASN A 64 29.70 8.26 -6.39
CA ASN A 64 31.16 8.23 -6.41
C ASN A 64 31.73 8.95 -5.19
N SER A 65 32.48 8.22 -4.35
CA SER A 65 33.10 8.75 -3.13
C SER A 65 34.20 9.80 -3.39
N SER A 66 34.69 9.90 -4.63
CA SER A 66 35.61 10.96 -5.04
C SER A 66 34.94 12.28 -5.41
N PHE A 67 33.61 12.31 -5.45
CA PHE A 67 32.86 13.55 -5.61
C PHE A 67 33.10 14.49 -4.43
N ALA A 68 33.54 15.71 -4.69
CA ALA A 68 33.98 16.65 -3.64
C ALA A 68 32.89 16.96 -2.60
N CYS A 69 31.60 16.92 -2.99
CA CYS A 69 30.46 17.14 -2.10
C CYS A 69 29.75 15.84 -1.69
N HIS A 70 30.42 14.69 -1.75
CA HIS A 70 29.83 13.37 -1.52
C HIS A 70 29.12 13.27 -0.15
N GLU A 71 29.80 13.64 0.93
CA GLU A 71 29.24 13.58 2.29
C GLU A 71 28.02 14.52 2.44
N GLN A 72 28.11 15.72 1.87
CA GLN A 72 26.98 16.66 1.86
C GLN A 72 25.79 16.09 1.08
N MET A 73 26.05 15.52 -0.08
CA MET A 73 25.02 14.88 -0.91
C MET A 73 24.33 13.74 -0.17
N LEU A 74 25.09 12.89 0.54
CA LEU A 74 24.52 11.80 1.35
C LEU A 74 23.67 12.36 2.51
N ALA A 75 24.12 13.44 3.16
CA ALA A 75 23.36 14.09 4.22
C ALA A 75 22.04 14.69 3.69
N ASP A 76 22.07 15.37 2.54
CA ASP A 76 20.90 15.96 1.90
C ASP A 76 19.91 14.88 1.46
N LEU A 77 20.40 13.79 0.85
CA LEU A 77 19.60 12.63 0.48
C LEU A 77 18.94 11.98 1.70
N LYS A 78 19.71 11.77 2.77
CA LYS A 78 19.21 11.19 4.01
C LYS A 78 18.12 12.09 4.62
N ALA A 79 18.36 13.39 4.74
CA ALA A 79 17.39 14.35 5.28
C ALA A 79 16.10 14.38 4.45
N TRP A 80 16.21 14.32 3.12
CA TRP A 80 15.07 14.21 2.23
C TRP A 80 14.26 12.95 2.47
N LEU A 81 14.90 11.77 2.53
CA LEU A 81 14.23 10.50 2.77
C LEU A 81 13.56 10.45 4.14
N GLU A 82 14.25 10.93 5.18
CA GLU A 82 13.69 11.03 6.54
C GLU A 82 12.50 12.01 6.56
N GLY A 83 12.56 13.09 5.80
CA GLY A 83 11.46 14.05 5.66
C GLY A 83 10.23 13.46 4.94
N LEU A 84 10.43 12.58 3.97
CA LEU A 84 9.33 11.84 3.31
C LEU A 84 8.64 10.87 4.28
N ASP A 85 9.41 10.30 5.19
CA ASP A 85 8.92 9.37 6.21
C ASP A 85 8.52 10.07 7.52
N ALA A 86 8.82 11.37 7.69
CA ALA A 86 8.34 12.13 8.83
C ALA A 86 6.81 12.07 8.85
N PRO A 87 6.20 11.71 9.98
CA PRO A 87 4.75 11.76 10.09
C PRO A 87 4.31 13.20 9.86
N ASP A 88 3.36 13.40 8.93
CA ASP A 88 2.59 14.63 8.87
C ASP A 88 1.89 14.79 10.24
N GLY A 89 2.52 15.48 11.17
CA GLY A 89 2.01 15.83 12.49
C GLY A 89 1.04 14.79 13.11
N ASP A 90 -0.25 15.02 13.00
CA ASP A 90 -1.32 14.17 13.57
C ASP A 90 -1.99 13.22 12.57
N ALA A 91 -1.38 12.94 11.40
CA ALA A 91 -1.99 12.06 10.41
C ALA A 91 -2.11 10.61 10.92
N LEU A 92 -3.32 10.05 10.88
CA LEU A 92 -3.60 8.67 11.28
C LEU A 92 -2.95 7.68 10.31
N ARG A 93 -2.15 6.76 10.83
CA ARG A 93 -1.45 5.73 10.05
C ARG A 93 -2.37 4.56 9.78
N VAL A 94 -2.60 4.26 8.51
CA VAL A 94 -3.45 3.16 8.06
C VAL A 94 -2.59 2.08 7.41
N ALA A 95 -2.62 0.87 7.95
CA ALA A 95 -1.95 -0.29 7.38
C ALA A 95 -2.97 -1.16 6.61
N CYS A 96 -2.72 -1.37 5.32
CA CYS A 96 -3.47 -2.32 4.50
C CYS A 96 -2.71 -3.65 4.47
N VAL A 97 -3.09 -4.59 5.32
CA VAL A 97 -2.53 -5.94 5.44
C VAL A 97 -3.28 -6.90 4.53
N GLY A 98 -2.58 -7.67 3.71
CA GLY A 98 -3.25 -8.63 2.84
C GLY A 98 -2.34 -9.42 1.89
N ASN A 99 -2.97 -10.02 0.90
CA ASN A 99 -2.34 -10.85 -0.13
C ASN A 99 -2.14 -10.06 -1.46
N SER A 100 -2.09 -10.77 -2.59
CA SER A 100 -1.91 -10.21 -3.94
C SER A 100 -2.87 -9.09 -4.29
N ILE A 101 -4.13 -9.13 -3.83
CA ILE A 101 -5.12 -8.09 -4.08
C ILE A 101 -4.74 -6.78 -3.35
N THR A 102 -4.13 -6.88 -2.17
CA THR A 102 -3.60 -5.72 -1.43
C THR A 102 -2.28 -5.25 -2.02
N ASP A 103 -1.41 -6.18 -2.38
CA ASP A 103 -0.13 -5.94 -3.07
C ASP A 103 -0.34 -5.19 -4.41
N GLY A 104 -1.44 -5.49 -5.11
CA GLY A 104 -1.79 -4.86 -6.38
C GLY A 104 -1.46 -5.72 -7.60
N TYR A 105 -1.45 -7.04 -7.46
CA TYR A 105 -1.23 -7.97 -8.58
C TYR A 105 -2.22 -7.72 -9.71
N GLY A 106 -1.70 -7.64 -10.93
CA GLY A 106 -2.50 -7.39 -12.13
C GLY A 106 -2.79 -5.91 -12.43
N ILE A 107 -2.39 -5.01 -11.54
CA ILE A 107 -2.51 -3.56 -11.72
C ILE A 107 -1.17 -3.01 -12.22
N SER A 108 -1.18 -2.30 -13.35
CA SER A 108 0.04 -1.88 -14.06
C SER A 108 0.92 -0.89 -13.28
N LEU A 109 0.32 -0.09 -12.40
CA LEU A 109 0.96 0.87 -11.52
C LEU A 109 0.31 0.75 -10.13
N SER A 110 0.65 -0.31 -9.39
CA SER A 110 0.01 -0.64 -8.11
C SER A 110 0.21 0.45 -7.05
N GLU A 111 1.34 1.18 -7.11
CA GLU A 111 1.64 2.34 -6.27
C GLU A 111 0.70 3.52 -6.54
N GLU A 112 -0.02 3.50 -7.65
CA GLU A 112 -0.96 4.55 -8.03
C GLU A 112 -2.41 4.06 -8.05
N TYR A 113 -2.67 2.90 -8.66
CA TYR A 113 -4.02 2.38 -8.88
C TYR A 113 -4.40 1.22 -7.95
N GLY A 114 -3.45 0.66 -7.19
CA GLY A 114 -3.75 -0.30 -6.13
C GLY A 114 -4.66 0.29 -5.07
N TYR A 115 -5.53 -0.54 -4.46
CA TYR A 115 -6.51 0.00 -3.53
C TYR A 115 -5.91 0.77 -2.33
N PRO A 116 -4.72 0.43 -1.78
CA PRO A 116 -4.14 1.22 -0.70
C PRO A 116 -3.76 2.64 -1.15
N ALA A 117 -3.21 2.80 -2.36
CA ALA A 117 -2.86 4.10 -2.92
C ALA A 117 -4.11 4.94 -3.22
N VAL A 118 -5.14 4.32 -3.83
CA VAL A 118 -6.43 4.97 -4.08
C VAL A 118 -7.11 5.36 -2.76
N LEU A 119 -7.03 4.51 -1.74
CA LEU A 119 -7.56 4.79 -0.39
C LEU A 119 -6.88 6.02 0.22
N GLY A 120 -5.55 6.11 0.13
CA GLY A 120 -4.79 7.26 0.64
C GLY A 120 -5.26 8.57 0.01
N ARG A 121 -5.38 8.62 -1.32
CA ARG A 121 -5.91 9.80 -2.02
C ARG A 121 -7.35 10.15 -1.61
N LYS A 122 -8.19 9.15 -1.38
CA LYS A 122 -9.59 9.35 -0.99
C LYS A 122 -9.77 9.79 0.47
N LEU A 123 -8.88 9.39 1.36
CA LEU A 123 -8.88 9.80 2.77
C LEU A 123 -8.24 11.18 2.98
N GLY A 124 -7.32 11.59 2.09
CA GLY A 124 -6.62 12.88 2.14
C GLY A 124 -5.55 12.95 3.23
N ASN A 125 -4.98 14.15 3.43
CA ASN A 125 -3.76 14.39 4.22
C ASN A 125 -3.87 14.09 5.73
N LYS A 126 -5.07 13.82 6.23
CA LYS A 126 -5.28 13.37 7.62
C LYS A 126 -4.95 11.89 7.83
N TYR A 127 -4.62 11.17 6.78
CA TYR A 127 -4.34 9.75 6.82
C TYR A 127 -3.09 9.41 6.00
N ARG A 128 -2.22 8.60 6.57
CA ARG A 128 -1.04 8.03 5.92
C ARG A 128 -1.28 6.55 5.66
N VAL A 129 -1.69 6.20 4.46
CA VAL A 129 -1.97 4.81 4.08
C VAL A 129 -0.71 4.14 3.55
N LYS A 130 -0.36 2.97 4.11
CA LYS A 130 0.73 2.12 3.60
C LYS A 130 0.21 0.75 3.17
N ASN A 131 0.78 0.27 2.07
CA ASN A 131 0.53 -1.06 1.54
C ASN A 131 1.46 -2.08 2.21
N PHE A 132 0.88 -3.08 2.87
CA PHE A 132 1.55 -4.24 3.45
C PHE A 132 0.99 -5.54 2.84
N GLY A 133 0.61 -5.50 1.57
CA GLY A 133 0.22 -6.67 0.79
C GLY A 133 1.42 -7.52 0.38
N VAL A 134 1.25 -8.84 0.36
CA VAL A 134 2.24 -9.77 -0.17
C VAL A 134 1.55 -10.87 -0.95
N SER A 135 1.83 -10.95 -2.23
CA SER A 135 1.21 -11.92 -3.14
C SER A 135 1.38 -13.36 -2.64
N GLY A 136 0.33 -14.17 -2.79
CA GLY A 136 0.34 -15.59 -2.43
C GLY A 136 0.14 -15.91 -0.94
N HIS A 137 0.22 -14.92 -0.03
CA HIS A 137 0.29 -15.18 1.41
C HIS A 137 -1.07 -15.55 2.03
N THR A 138 -0.98 -16.36 3.10
CA THR A 138 -2.10 -16.97 3.83
C THR A 138 -2.21 -16.41 5.25
N MET A 139 -3.41 -16.45 5.82
CA MET A 139 -3.64 -16.28 7.25
C MET A 139 -3.09 -17.48 8.04
N LEU A 140 -3.29 -18.68 7.49
CA LEU A 140 -2.82 -19.93 8.07
C LEU A 140 -1.29 -19.98 8.16
N GLN A 141 -0.76 -20.22 9.37
CA GLN A 141 0.68 -20.27 9.62
C GLN A 141 1.33 -21.58 9.12
N LYS A 142 0.53 -22.61 8.86
CA LYS A 142 0.94 -23.86 8.17
C LYS A 142 0.65 -23.85 6.68
N GLY A 143 0.11 -22.74 6.15
CA GLY A 143 -0.04 -22.55 4.72
C GLY A 143 1.30 -22.51 3.98
N ASP A 144 1.24 -22.55 2.67
CA ASP A 144 2.42 -22.53 1.79
C ASP A 144 3.24 -21.23 1.92
N CYS A 145 2.57 -20.09 2.17
CA CYS A 145 3.19 -18.78 2.32
C CYS A 145 2.58 -18.04 3.52
N PRO A 146 2.96 -18.34 4.77
CA PRO A 146 2.35 -17.71 5.95
C PRO A 146 2.70 -16.23 6.08
N TYR A 147 1.69 -15.35 6.14
CA TYR A 147 1.88 -13.90 6.21
C TYR A 147 2.64 -13.45 7.46
N MET A 148 2.33 -14.03 8.62
CA MET A 148 2.98 -13.66 9.89
C MET A 148 4.48 -14.00 9.94
N LYS A 149 4.97 -14.85 9.03
CA LYS A 149 6.39 -15.19 8.92
C LYS A 149 7.15 -14.34 7.90
N ASN A 150 6.47 -13.42 7.21
CA ASN A 150 7.07 -12.51 6.24
C ASN A 150 7.58 -11.23 6.92
N ASP A 151 8.69 -10.67 6.42
CA ASP A 151 9.25 -9.40 6.93
C ASP A 151 8.27 -8.23 6.81
N VAL A 152 7.37 -8.26 5.82
CA VAL A 152 6.36 -7.21 5.64
C VAL A 152 5.44 -7.10 6.87
N TYR A 153 5.12 -8.23 7.54
CA TYR A 153 4.36 -8.20 8.78
C TYR A 153 5.14 -7.54 9.93
N ARG A 154 6.46 -7.78 10.00
CA ARG A 154 7.34 -7.08 10.95
C ARG A 154 7.35 -5.57 10.68
N TRP A 155 7.53 -5.16 9.42
CA TRP A 155 7.49 -3.74 9.03
C TRP A 155 6.13 -3.09 9.29
N CYS A 156 5.03 -3.82 9.12
CA CYS A 156 3.70 -3.34 9.48
C CYS A 156 3.62 -3.03 11.00
N LYS A 157 4.18 -3.90 11.84
CA LYS A 157 4.22 -3.65 13.30
C LYS A 157 5.14 -2.47 13.65
N GLU A 158 6.30 -2.34 13.00
CA GLU A 158 7.22 -1.21 13.17
C GLU A 158 6.60 0.12 12.71
N PHE A 159 5.76 0.11 11.70
CA PHE A 159 4.97 1.28 11.27
C PHE A 159 4.02 1.76 12.37
N ASN A 160 3.69 0.91 13.33
CA ASN A 160 2.84 1.20 14.49
C ASN A 160 1.53 1.91 14.09
N PRO A 161 0.68 1.28 13.26
CA PRO A 161 -0.50 1.90 12.67
C PRO A 161 -1.55 2.26 13.70
N ASP A 162 -2.36 3.28 13.41
CA ASP A 162 -3.54 3.67 14.18
C ASP A 162 -4.81 2.94 13.67
N VAL A 163 -4.78 2.49 12.42
CA VAL A 163 -5.83 1.69 11.78
C VAL A 163 -5.19 0.54 11.01
N VAL A 164 -5.74 -0.67 11.14
CA VAL A 164 -5.32 -1.85 10.36
C VAL A 164 -6.51 -2.47 9.65
N VAL A 165 -6.39 -2.67 8.34
CA VAL A 165 -7.36 -3.44 7.54
C VAL A 165 -6.71 -4.77 7.16
N ILE A 166 -7.25 -5.88 7.66
CA ILE A 166 -6.76 -7.23 7.40
C ILE A 166 -7.61 -7.88 6.32
N LYS A 167 -7.02 -8.15 5.15
CA LYS A 167 -7.65 -8.81 4.00
C LYS A 167 -6.84 -10.05 3.58
N LEU A 168 -6.89 -11.08 4.40
CA LEU A 168 -6.34 -12.42 4.15
C LEU A 168 -7.46 -13.45 4.04
N GLY A 169 -7.14 -14.67 3.66
CA GLY A 169 -8.10 -15.77 3.54
C GLY A 169 -8.34 -16.26 2.11
N THR A 170 -7.96 -15.49 1.08
CA THR A 170 -8.10 -15.90 -0.32
C THR A 170 -7.22 -17.12 -0.63
N ASN A 171 -5.93 -17.06 -0.32
CA ASN A 171 -4.98 -18.16 -0.55
C ASN A 171 -5.17 -19.34 0.41
N ASP A 172 -5.78 -19.07 1.55
CA ASP A 172 -6.18 -20.11 2.52
C ASP A 172 -7.17 -21.09 1.91
N SER A 173 -7.99 -20.66 0.94
CA SER A 173 -8.99 -21.51 0.27
C SER A 173 -8.40 -22.56 -0.66
N LYS A 174 -7.10 -22.48 -1.00
CA LYS A 174 -6.42 -23.50 -1.81
C LYS A 174 -6.38 -24.84 -1.08
N PRO A 175 -6.55 -25.98 -1.78
CA PRO A 175 -6.60 -27.29 -1.14
C PRO A 175 -5.39 -27.61 -0.24
N GLN A 176 -4.18 -27.22 -0.68
CA GLN A 176 -2.94 -27.45 0.09
C GLN A 176 -2.88 -26.63 1.38
N ASN A 177 -3.62 -25.53 1.48
CA ASN A 177 -3.71 -24.69 2.66
C ASN A 177 -4.93 -25.04 3.52
N TRP A 178 -6.09 -25.28 2.88
CA TRP A 178 -7.35 -25.51 3.58
C TRP A 178 -7.39 -26.79 4.40
N LYS A 179 -6.50 -27.74 4.13
CA LYS A 179 -6.32 -28.93 4.99
C LYS A 179 -5.97 -28.57 6.44
N TYR A 180 -5.47 -27.35 6.69
CA TYR A 180 -5.16 -26.83 8.03
C TYR A 180 -6.25 -25.88 8.59
N LYS A 181 -7.44 -25.89 8.01
CA LYS A 181 -8.55 -24.97 8.34
C LYS A 181 -8.86 -24.86 9.83
N ASP A 182 -8.66 -25.94 10.59
CA ASP A 182 -8.96 -25.98 12.03
C ASP A 182 -8.07 -25.03 12.83
N GLU A 183 -6.93 -24.59 12.28
CA GLU A 183 -6.01 -23.64 12.88
C GLU A 183 -6.33 -22.19 12.51
N PHE A 184 -7.16 -21.94 11.47
CA PHE A 184 -7.43 -20.61 10.95
C PHE A 184 -7.88 -19.61 12.04
N MET A 185 -8.77 -20.04 12.93
CA MET A 185 -9.28 -19.20 14.02
C MET A 185 -8.19 -18.84 15.03
N THR A 186 -7.29 -19.78 15.32
CA THR A 186 -6.18 -19.56 16.25
C THR A 186 -5.12 -18.64 15.66
N ASP A 187 -4.74 -18.89 14.42
CA ASP A 187 -3.73 -18.08 13.72
C ASP A 187 -4.19 -16.63 13.53
N ALA A 188 -5.45 -16.47 13.10
CA ALA A 188 -6.03 -15.13 12.95
C ALA A 188 -6.20 -14.41 14.30
N GLN A 189 -6.54 -15.13 15.38
CA GLN A 189 -6.61 -14.55 16.72
C GLN A 189 -5.24 -14.07 17.18
N GLN A 190 -4.19 -14.86 16.94
CA GLN A 190 -2.82 -14.46 17.26
C GLN A 190 -2.44 -13.14 16.55
N MET A 191 -2.71 -13.02 15.24
CA MET A 191 -2.45 -11.78 14.50
C MET A 191 -3.19 -10.58 15.11
N ILE A 192 -4.47 -10.77 15.46
CA ILE A 192 -5.29 -9.72 16.08
C ILE A 192 -4.69 -9.31 17.44
N ASP A 193 -4.28 -10.27 18.25
CA ASP A 193 -3.73 -10.00 19.59
C ASP A 193 -2.38 -9.29 19.51
N GLU A 194 -1.49 -9.69 18.59
CA GLU A 194 -0.23 -9.01 18.33
C GLU A 194 -0.42 -7.56 17.87
N LEU A 195 -1.38 -7.31 16.97
CA LEU A 195 -1.68 -5.96 16.49
C LEU A 195 -2.31 -5.10 17.58
N LYS A 196 -3.23 -5.64 18.40
CA LYS A 196 -3.81 -4.92 19.54
C LYS A 196 -2.79 -4.55 20.61
N ALA A 197 -1.70 -5.30 20.70
CA ALA A 197 -0.62 -5.04 21.65
C ALA A 197 0.33 -3.91 21.21
N LEU A 198 0.21 -3.39 19.98
CA LEU A 198 1.03 -2.28 19.52
C LEU A 198 0.80 -1.01 20.35
N PRO A 199 1.82 -0.15 20.50
CA PRO A 199 1.70 1.10 21.26
C PRO A 199 0.54 2.00 20.80
N ALA A 200 0.27 2.07 19.49
CA ALA A 200 -0.84 2.84 18.94
C ALA A 200 -2.22 2.23 19.23
N ARG A 201 -2.31 0.94 19.63
CA ARG A 201 -3.58 0.23 19.87
C ARG A 201 -4.58 0.40 18.74
N PRO A 202 -4.26 -0.06 17.51
CA PRO A 202 -5.01 0.26 16.32
C PRO A 202 -6.47 -0.19 16.35
N ASP A 203 -7.30 0.58 15.67
CA ASP A 203 -8.60 0.10 15.22
C ASP A 203 -8.40 -0.96 14.12
N ILE A 204 -8.89 -2.17 14.36
CA ILE A 204 -8.72 -3.30 13.44
C ILE A 204 -10.03 -3.59 12.71
N TYR A 205 -9.93 -3.68 11.39
CA TYR A 205 -11.00 -4.09 10.48
C TYR A 205 -10.65 -5.42 9.83
N LEU A 206 -11.60 -6.35 9.81
CA LEU A 206 -11.48 -7.60 9.07
C LEU A 206 -12.25 -7.48 7.77
N ALA A 207 -11.59 -7.67 6.63
CA ALA A 207 -12.26 -7.67 5.34
C ALA A 207 -12.48 -9.10 4.83
N TYR A 208 -13.67 -9.39 4.31
CA TYR A 208 -13.91 -10.64 3.59
C TYR A 208 -13.06 -10.66 2.32
N PRO A 209 -12.55 -11.84 1.91
CA PRO A 209 -11.93 -11.99 0.60
C PRO A 209 -12.88 -11.52 -0.50
N VAL A 210 -12.33 -10.87 -1.54
CA VAL A 210 -13.07 -10.57 -2.77
C VAL A 210 -13.57 -11.88 -3.38
N LYS A 211 -14.75 -11.85 -3.99
CA LYS A 211 -15.35 -12.99 -4.66
C LYS A 211 -14.46 -13.51 -5.78
N ALA A 212 -14.17 -14.80 -5.75
CA ALA A 212 -13.47 -15.49 -6.83
C ALA A 212 -14.48 -15.96 -7.88
N MET A 213 -14.35 -15.51 -9.10
CA MET A 213 -15.24 -15.87 -10.22
C MET A 213 -14.64 -16.96 -11.11
N SER A 214 -13.49 -17.48 -10.73
CA SER A 214 -12.82 -18.62 -11.36
C SER A 214 -12.10 -19.46 -10.31
N SER A 215 -11.54 -20.61 -10.74
CA SER A 215 -10.67 -21.46 -9.92
C SER A 215 -9.18 -21.25 -10.25
N ALA A 216 -8.81 -20.13 -10.85
CA ALA A 216 -7.41 -19.82 -11.11
C ALA A 216 -6.59 -19.88 -9.81
N PHE A 217 -5.34 -20.37 -9.93
CA PHE A 217 -4.44 -20.55 -8.78
C PHE A 217 -4.97 -21.51 -7.70
N ASP A 218 -5.89 -22.41 -8.02
CA ASP A 218 -6.58 -23.33 -7.09
C ASP A 218 -7.40 -22.60 -6.00
N ILE A 219 -7.74 -21.33 -6.20
CA ILE A 219 -8.59 -20.57 -5.29
C ILE A 219 -10.03 -21.04 -5.42
N SER A 220 -10.71 -21.26 -4.29
CA SER A 220 -12.07 -21.77 -4.23
C SER A 220 -13.04 -20.80 -3.56
N ASP A 221 -13.93 -20.19 -4.36
CA ASP A 221 -14.98 -19.33 -3.81
C ASP A 221 -15.93 -20.08 -2.87
N SER A 222 -16.21 -21.34 -3.17
CA SER A 222 -17.01 -22.20 -2.28
C SER A 222 -16.38 -22.37 -0.90
N VAL A 223 -15.06 -22.52 -0.82
CA VAL A 223 -14.33 -22.56 0.47
C VAL A 223 -14.33 -21.19 1.13
N ILE A 224 -14.18 -20.11 0.37
CA ILE A 224 -14.26 -18.75 0.90
C ILE A 224 -15.62 -18.51 1.57
N VAL A 225 -16.71 -18.79 0.87
CA VAL A 225 -18.08 -18.55 1.35
C VAL A 225 -18.44 -19.44 2.53
N ASN A 226 -18.17 -20.74 2.42
CA ASN A 226 -18.64 -21.72 3.41
C ASN A 226 -17.66 -21.96 4.57
N GLY A 227 -16.42 -21.50 4.45
CA GLY A 227 -15.36 -21.72 5.44
C GLY A 227 -14.78 -20.42 5.96
N VAL A 228 -14.07 -19.67 5.11
CA VAL A 228 -13.28 -18.49 5.51
C VAL A 228 -14.17 -17.35 6.06
N ILE A 229 -15.19 -16.95 5.32
CA ILE A 229 -16.10 -15.85 5.72
C ILE A 229 -16.80 -16.13 7.06
N PRO A 230 -17.37 -17.32 7.30
CA PRO A 230 -17.93 -17.66 8.61
C PRO A 230 -16.91 -17.56 9.76
N MET A 231 -15.66 -17.96 9.54
CA MET A 231 -14.60 -17.85 10.55
C MET A 231 -14.23 -16.40 10.83
N ILE A 232 -14.04 -15.57 9.80
CA ILE A 232 -13.79 -14.13 9.94
C ILE A 232 -14.95 -13.45 10.68
N ARG A 233 -16.18 -13.79 10.36
CA ARG A 233 -17.37 -13.27 11.06
C ARG A 233 -17.38 -13.62 12.55
N ARG A 234 -16.99 -14.85 12.90
CA ARG A 234 -16.86 -15.29 14.30
C ARG A 234 -15.73 -14.55 15.03
N LEU A 235 -14.59 -14.36 14.38
CA LEU A 235 -13.46 -13.59 14.92
C LEU A 235 -13.87 -12.13 15.18
N ALA A 236 -14.54 -11.51 14.23
CA ALA A 236 -15.03 -10.13 14.38
C ALA A 236 -15.96 -9.99 15.60
N ARG A 237 -16.94 -10.88 15.73
CA ARG A 237 -17.85 -10.88 16.89
C ARG A 237 -17.12 -11.10 18.21
N LYS A 238 -16.22 -12.10 18.28
CA LYS A 238 -15.42 -12.42 19.48
C LYS A 238 -14.58 -11.23 19.93
N ASN A 239 -13.99 -10.51 18.98
CA ASN A 239 -13.06 -9.42 19.25
C ASN A 239 -13.69 -8.02 19.20
N LYS A 240 -15.02 -7.94 18.95
CA LYS A 240 -15.76 -6.68 18.73
C LYS A 240 -15.17 -5.81 17.62
N LEU A 241 -14.72 -6.45 16.53
CA LEU A 241 -14.16 -5.79 15.37
C LEU A 241 -15.21 -5.56 14.30
N LYS A 242 -15.01 -4.55 13.47
CA LYS A 242 -15.84 -4.29 12.29
C LYS A 242 -15.43 -5.18 11.13
N VAL A 243 -16.40 -5.48 10.27
CA VAL A 243 -16.20 -6.27 9.05
C VAL A 243 -16.47 -5.39 7.83
N ILE A 244 -15.62 -5.52 6.82
CA ILE A 244 -15.81 -4.93 5.49
C ILE A 244 -16.18 -6.07 4.54
N ASP A 245 -17.40 -6.05 4.01
CA ASP A 245 -17.87 -7.09 3.09
C ASP A 245 -17.45 -6.80 1.66
N LEU A 246 -16.22 -7.16 1.34
CA LEU A 246 -15.70 -7.05 -0.03
C LEU A 246 -16.17 -8.19 -0.94
N HIS A 247 -16.75 -9.26 -0.38
CA HIS A 247 -17.23 -10.39 -1.17
C HIS A 247 -18.52 -10.03 -1.92
N SER A 248 -19.54 -9.61 -1.18
CA SER A 248 -20.87 -9.30 -1.77
C SER A 248 -20.81 -8.09 -2.71
N VAL A 249 -19.91 -7.14 -2.46
CA VAL A 249 -19.74 -5.96 -3.33
C VAL A 249 -19.36 -6.34 -4.76
N PHE A 250 -18.67 -7.47 -4.94
CA PHE A 250 -18.27 -7.94 -6.28
C PHE A 250 -19.33 -8.84 -6.94
N ASP A 251 -20.48 -9.08 -6.31
CA ASP A 251 -21.55 -9.87 -6.91
C ASP A 251 -22.07 -9.21 -8.21
N GLY A 252 -22.05 -10.00 -9.29
CA GLY A 252 -22.52 -9.53 -10.59
C GLY A 252 -21.56 -8.60 -11.34
N HIS A 253 -20.32 -8.41 -10.88
CA HIS A 253 -19.34 -7.49 -11.44
C HIS A 253 -18.05 -8.15 -11.93
N PRO A 254 -18.10 -9.11 -12.88
CA PRO A 254 -16.90 -9.73 -13.43
C PRO A 254 -15.97 -8.71 -14.12
N GLU A 255 -16.50 -7.62 -14.62
CA GLU A 255 -15.76 -6.53 -15.27
C GLU A 255 -14.85 -5.73 -14.33
N TRP A 256 -14.91 -5.98 -13.02
CA TRP A 256 -14.00 -5.39 -12.03
C TRP A 256 -12.78 -6.27 -11.75
N LEU A 257 -12.73 -7.45 -12.35
CA LEU A 257 -11.61 -8.37 -12.25
C LEU A 257 -10.80 -8.38 -13.56
N ILE A 258 -9.54 -8.77 -13.48
CA ILE A 258 -8.74 -9.10 -14.66
C ILE A 258 -9.16 -10.48 -15.21
N SER A 259 -8.59 -10.91 -16.32
CA SER A 259 -8.96 -12.13 -17.03
C SER A 259 -8.85 -13.42 -16.21
N ASP A 260 -8.13 -13.41 -15.09
CA ASP A 260 -8.02 -14.58 -14.21
C ASP A 260 -9.26 -14.80 -13.32
N GLY A 261 -10.16 -13.82 -13.21
CA GLY A 261 -11.38 -13.89 -12.42
C GLY A 261 -11.16 -13.91 -10.91
N ILE A 262 -9.97 -13.53 -10.44
CA ILE A 262 -9.58 -13.49 -9.01
C ILE A 262 -9.12 -12.09 -8.60
N HIS A 263 -8.25 -11.48 -9.41
CA HIS A 263 -7.62 -10.22 -9.04
C HIS A 263 -8.39 -9.03 -9.62
N PRO A 264 -8.65 -8.00 -8.80
CA PRO A 264 -9.25 -6.76 -9.26
C PRO A 264 -8.36 -6.04 -10.29
N ASN A 265 -9.01 -5.42 -11.28
CA ASN A 265 -8.40 -4.37 -12.10
C ASN A 265 -8.49 -3.02 -11.39
N ASP A 266 -8.04 -1.93 -12.04
CA ASP A 266 -8.02 -0.57 -11.48
C ASP A 266 -9.41 -0.14 -10.96
N LYS A 267 -10.48 -0.50 -11.68
CA LYS A 267 -11.86 -0.21 -11.26
C LYS A 267 -12.25 -0.99 -10.01
N GLY A 268 -11.94 -2.28 -9.96
CA GLY A 268 -12.18 -3.12 -8.78
C GLY A 268 -11.38 -2.64 -7.58
N ALA A 269 -10.13 -2.24 -7.77
CA ALA A 269 -9.30 -1.65 -6.72
C ALA A 269 -9.90 -0.34 -6.16
N ALA A 270 -10.43 0.51 -7.04
CA ALA A 270 -11.11 1.74 -6.63
C ALA A 270 -12.40 1.48 -5.83
N VAL A 271 -13.13 0.41 -6.14
CA VAL A 271 -14.31 -0.04 -5.37
C VAL A 271 -13.87 -0.52 -3.98
N ILE A 272 -12.84 -1.36 -3.89
CA ILE A 272 -12.29 -1.80 -2.59
C ILE A 272 -11.90 -0.59 -1.73
N ALA A 273 -11.18 0.37 -2.31
CA ALA A 273 -10.77 1.59 -1.62
C ALA A 273 -11.96 2.39 -1.08
N GLU A 274 -13.08 2.46 -1.82
CA GLU A 274 -14.29 3.17 -1.38
C GLU A 274 -14.96 2.47 -0.20
N GLU A 275 -15.07 1.14 -0.21
CA GLU A 275 -15.67 0.38 0.88
C GLU A 275 -14.81 0.45 2.16
N VAL A 276 -13.48 0.38 2.02
CA VAL A 276 -12.56 0.55 3.15
C VAL A 276 -12.64 1.98 3.71
N LYS A 277 -12.68 3.00 2.86
CA LYS A 277 -12.86 4.40 3.27
C LYS A 277 -14.15 4.59 4.07
N LYS A 278 -15.29 4.09 3.57
CA LYS A 278 -16.58 4.16 4.27
C LYS A 278 -16.45 3.58 5.68
N ALA A 279 -15.90 2.38 5.79
CA ALA A 279 -15.75 1.71 7.08
C ALA A 279 -14.89 2.50 8.08
N ILE A 280 -13.79 3.12 7.62
CA ILE A 280 -12.92 3.94 8.46
C ILE A 280 -13.63 5.21 8.91
N LEU A 281 -14.28 5.94 7.98
CA LEU A 281 -14.90 7.24 8.28
C LEU A 281 -16.16 7.12 9.14
N GLU A 282 -16.92 6.02 9.03
CA GLU A 282 -18.07 5.75 9.89
C GLU A 282 -17.68 5.57 11.37
N ASN A 283 -16.44 5.16 11.64
CA ASN A 283 -15.94 5.02 13.01
C ASN A 283 -15.57 6.38 13.61
N THR A 284 -14.88 7.21 12.85
CA THR A 284 -14.45 8.54 13.31
C THR A 284 -15.62 9.52 13.52
N GLY A 285 -16.76 9.27 12.90
CA GLY A 285 -18.00 10.05 13.10
C GLY A 285 -18.78 9.72 14.37
N ASN A 286 -18.60 8.53 14.94
CA ASN A 286 -19.31 8.09 16.14
C ASN A 286 -18.61 8.47 17.47
N GLU A 287 -17.32 8.85 17.43
CA GLU A 287 -16.59 9.30 18.62
C GLU A 287 -16.79 10.80 18.95
N LYS A 288 -17.53 11.53 18.12
CA LYS A 288 -17.83 12.96 18.30
C LYS A 288 -19.29 13.25 18.71
N LYS A 289 -19.98 12.24 19.24
CA LYS A 289 -21.31 12.45 19.84
C LYS A 289 -21.28 12.05 21.35
#